data_fbf5d4a18a67e9fb9af49f9b02a851a7
#
_entry.id   fbf5d4a18a67e9fb9af49f9b02a851a7
#
_cell.length_a   1.000
_cell.length_b   1.000
_cell.length_c   1.000
_cell.angle_alpha   90.00
_cell.angle_beta   90.00
_cell.angle_gamma   90.00
#
_symmetry.space_group_name_H-M   'P 1'
#
loop_
_entity.id
_entity.type
_entity.pdbx_description
1 polymer ?
#
loop_
_entity_poly.entity_id
_entity_poly.type
_entity_poly.pdbx_seq_one_letter_code
_entity_poly.pdbx_strand_id
1 'polypeptide(L)'
;MTGRFLSFEGPDKAGKSTQIQLFAQHLQAKGIPFLLTREPGGCPVSEKIRDLILAPENEMGDLCEALLYAASRSELVRTVIRPALARGTWVICDRYVDSS
;
A
#
# COMPACT_ATOMS: atom_id res chain seq x y z
N MET A 1 8.59 14.34 -15.65
CA MET A 1 9.15 14.06 -14.32
C MET A 1 8.53 12.80 -13.74
N THR A 2 9.33 11.88 -13.28
CA THR A 2 8.82 10.65 -12.67
C THR A 2 8.40 10.90 -11.23
N GLY A 3 7.33 10.26 -10.79
CA GLY A 3 6.94 10.29 -9.40
C GLY A 3 7.85 9.42 -8.55
N ARG A 4 7.60 9.40 -7.25
CA ARG A 4 8.36 8.58 -6.31
C ARG A 4 7.43 7.72 -5.50
N PHE A 5 7.91 6.54 -5.16
CA PHE A 5 7.18 5.59 -4.33
C PHE A 5 7.73 5.62 -2.90
N LEU A 6 6.85 5.80 -1.93
CA LEU A 6 7.21 5.81 -0.52
C LEU A 6 6.31 4.86 0.24
N SER A 7 6.90 4.06 1.11
CA SER A 7 6.19 3.06 1.88
C SER A 7 6.36 3.36 3.37
N PHE A 8 5.24 3.39 4.10
CA PHE A 8 5.24 3.48 5.55
C PHE A 8 4.84 2.13 6.09
N GLU A 9 5.73 1.47 6.80
CA GLU A 9 5.53 0.09 7.22
C GLU A 9 5.28 0.00 8.72
N GLY A 10 4.52 -1.02 9.09
CA GLY A 10 4.25 -1.31 10.49
C GLY A 10 2.78 -1.63 10.73
N PRO A 11 2.46 -2.08 11.95
CA PRO A 11 1.05 -2.31 12.31
C PRO A 11 0.30 -0.97 12.38
N ASP A 12 -1.04 -1.05 12.33
CA ASP A 12 -1.87 0.14 12.42
C ASP A 12 -1.75 0.77 13.80
N LYS A 13 -0.80 1.68 13.93
CA LYS A 13 -0.57 2.47 15.13
C LYS A 13 -0.80 3.93 14.82
N ALA A 14 -1.18 4.69 15.84
CA ALA A 14 -1.50 6.11 15.68
C ALA A 14 -0.35 6.90 15.05
N GLY A 15 0.90 6.57 15.37
CA GLY A 15 2.05 7.29 14.83
C GLY A 15 2.21 7.18 13.33
N LYS A 16 1.92 5.99 12.76
CA LYS A 16 2.05 5.78 11.32
C LYS A 16 1.05 6.63 10.53
N SER A 17 -0.21 6.61 10.93
CA SER A 17 -1.25 7.41 10.27
C SER A 17 -0.92 8.89 10.31
N THR A 18 -0.45 9.39 11.45
CA THR A 18 -0.06 10.78 11.59
C THR A 18 1.07 11.14 10.64
N GLN A 19 2.09 10.29 10.54
CA GLN A 19 3.23 10.55 9.66
C GLN A 19 2.79 10.59 8.19
N ILE A 20 1.92 9.68 7.79
CA ILE A 20 1.41 9.65 6.42
C ILE A 20 0.66 10.93 6.10
N GLN A 21 -0.20 11.38 7.02
CA GLN A 21 -0.96 12.63 6.82
C GLN A 21 -0.06 13.84 6.72
N LEU A 22 0.95 13.93 7.59
CA LEU A 22 1.89 15.05 7.56
C LEU A 22 2.66 15.10 6.24
N PHE A 23 3.08 13.93 5.76
CA PHE A 23 3.81 13.88 4.50
C PHE A 23 2.91 14.25 3.31
N ALA A 24 1.65 13.78 3.32
CA ALA A 24 0.70 14.12 2.28
C ALA A 24 0.45 15.63 2.25
N GLN A 25 0.30 16.25 3.43
CA GLN A 25 0.13 17.70 3.52
C GLN A 25 1.34 18.44 2.97
N HIS A 26 2.54 17.93 3.23
CA HIS A 26 3.77 18.52 2.72
C HIS A 26 3.80 18.51 1.18
N LEU A 27 3.42 17.38 0.58
CA LEU A 27 3.36 17.27 -0.89
C LEU A 27 2.29 18.21 -1.45
N GLN A 28 1.14 18.27 -0.80
CA GLN A 28 0.05 19.15 -1.24
C GLN A 28 0.47 20.61 -1.21
N ALA A 29 1.17 21.03 -0.15
CA ALA A 29 1.65 22.39 -0.02
C ALA A 29 2.65 22.76 -1.13
N LYS A 30 3.39 21.78 -1.63
CA LYS A 30 4.36 21.98 -2.71
C LYS A 30 3.75 21.81 -4.10
N GLY A 31 2.46 21.50 -4.19
CA GLY A 31 1.81 21.30 -5.47
C GLY A 31 2.22 20.01 -6.18
N ILE A 32 2.74 19.02 -5.45
CA ILE A 32 3.18 17.76 -6.01
C ILE A 32 2.00 16.79 -6.02
N PRO A 33 1.62 16.24 -7.19
CA PRO A 33 0.52 15.28 -7.23
C PRO A 33 0.90 13.97 -6.53
N PHE A 34 -0.04 13.43 -5.75
CA PHE A 34 0.20 12.18 -5.04
C PHE A 34 -1.10 11.42 -4.89
N LEU A 35 -0.95 10.12 -4.65
CA LEU A 35 -2.08 9.29 -4.24
C LEU A 35 -1.69 8.44 -3.04
N LEU A 36 -2.69 8.07 -2.27
CA LEU A 36 -2.52 7.21 -1.10
C LEU A 36 -3.06 5.83 -1.45
N THR A 37 -2.29 4.80 -1.11
CA THR A 37 -2.74 3.42 -1.28
C THR A 37 -2.27 2.60 -0.10
N ARG A 38 -2.57 1.31 -0.13
CA ARG A 38 -2.21 0.42 0.99
C ARG A 38 -1.87 -0.96 0.49
N GLU A 39 -1.10 -1.69 1.28
CA GLU A 39 -0.77 -3.09 1.01
C GLU A 39 -0.96 -3.92 2.28
N PRO A 40 -1.59 -5.08 2.19
CA PRO A 40 -2.23 -5.64 1.00
C PRO A 40 -3.49 -4.86 0.64
N GLY A 41 -3.79 -4.77 -0.65
CA GLY A 41 -4.96 -4.03 -1.13
C GLY A 41 -4.60 -2.95 -2.13
N GLY A 42 -5.47 -1.97 -2.27
CA GLY A 42 -5.21 -0.79 -3.09
C GLY A 42 -5.80 -0.83 -4.50
N CYS A 43 -6.23 -1.98 -4.97
CA CYS A 43 -6.97 -2.13 -6.22
C CYS A 43 -7.96 -3.29 -6.08
N PRO A 44 -8.95 -3.41 -6.99
CA PRO A 44 -10.03 -4.38 -6.77
C PRO A 44 -9.58 -5.80 -6.48
N VAL A 45 -8.66 -6.35 -7.28
CA VAL A 45 -8.16 -7.71 -7.05
C VAL A 45 -7.38 -7.77 -5.74
N SER A 46 -6.52 -6.79 -5.49
CA SER A 46 -5.71 -6.77 -4.29
C SER A 46 -6.55 -6.64 -3.02
N GLU A 47 -7.69 -5.91 -3.09
CA GLU A 47 -8.60 -5.82 -1.94
C GLU A 47 -9.24 -7.16 -1.63
N LYS A 48 -9.58 -7.94 -2.64
CA LYS A 48 -10.12 -9.29 -2.43
C LYS A 48 -9.07 -10.20 -1.80
N ILE A 49 -7.83 -10.06 -2.21
CA ILE A 49 -6.73 -10.83 -1.62
C ILE A 49 -6.53 -10.41 -0.16
N ARG A 50 -6.62 -9.11 0.13
CA ARG A 50 -6.55 -8.61 1.50
C ARG A 50 -7.60 -9.27 2.38
N ASP A 51 -8.82 -9.38 1.88
CA ASP A 51 -9.90 -10.01 2.66
C ASP A 51 -9.56 -11.47 2.99
N LEU A 52 -8.95 -12.20 2.05
CA LEU A 52 -8.52 -13.57 2.31
C LEU A 52 -7.45 -13.64 3.39
N ILE A 53 -6.48 -12.74 3.34
CA ILE A 53 -5.36 -12.75 4.28
C ILE A 53 -5.81 -12.40 5.69
N LEU A 54 -6.67 -11.39 5.83
CA LEU A 54 -7.02 -10.83 7.12
C LEU A 54 -8.23 -11.47 7.80
N ALA A 55 -8.99 -12.31 7.09
CA ALA A 55 -10.17 -12.96 7.66
C ALA A 55 -9.74 -13.94 8.76
N PRO A 56 -10.26 -13.78 10.00
CA PRO A 56 -9.83 -14.65 11.11
C PRO A 56 -10.16 -16.11 10.91
N GLU A 57 -11.20 -16.40 10.12
CA GLU A 57 -11.62 -17.78 9.85
C GLU A 57 -10.72 -18.49 8.85
N ASN A 58 -9.87 -17.77 8.14
CA ASN A 58 -8.98 -18.36 7.15
C ASN A 58 -7.65 -18.73 7.78
N GLU A 59 -7.45 -20.03 7.97
CA GLU A 59 -6.15 -20.54 8.40
C GLU A 59 -5.36 -20.94 7.18
N MET A 60 -4.12 -20.46 7.09
CA MET A 60 -3.29 -20.79 5.95
C MET A 60 -1.83 -20.91 6.38
N GLY A 61 -1.06 -21.68 5.63
CA GLY A 61 0.36 -21.81 5.88
C GLY A 61 1.12 -20.55 5.51
N ASP A 62 2.32 -20.45 6.05
CA ASP A 62 3.17 -19.27 5.82
C ASP A 62 3.47 -19.03 4.35
N LEU A 63 3.71 -20.10 3.60
CA LEU A 63 3.98 -19.96 2.16
C LEU A 63 2.77 -19.43 1.41
N CYS A 64 1.58 -19.95 1.72
CA CYS A 64 0.35 -19.48 1.09
C CYS A 64 0.16 -17.99 1.36
N GLU A 65 0.32 -17.58 2.60
CA GLU A 65 0.18 -16.18 2.98
C GLU A 65 1.19 -15.30 2.24
N ALA A 66 2.45 -15.73 2.18
CA ALA A 66 3.48 -14.98 1.47
C ALA A 66 3.15 -14.83 -0.01
N LEU A 67 2.63 -15.89 -0.64
CA LEU A 67 2.24 -15.83 -2.04
C LEU A 67 1.06 -14.91 -2.27
N LEU A 68 0.11 -14.86 -1.33
CA LEU A 68 -1.02 -13.94 -1.44
C LEU A 68 -0.56 -12.49 -1.31
N TYR A 69 0.35 -12.19 -0.40
CA TYR A 69 0.94 -10.85 -0.30
C TYR A 69 1.64 -10.46 -1.60
N ALA A 70 2.40 -11.39 -2.18
CA ALA A 70 3.09 -11.14 -3.44
C ALA A 70 2.12 -10.90 -4.59
N ALA A 71 1.04 -11.68 -4.65
CA ALA A 71 0.01 -11.52 -5.68
C ALA A 71 -0.68 -10.16 -5.56
N SER A 72 -1.03 -9.77 -4.34
CA SER A 72 -1.64 -8.47 -4.07
C SER A 72 -0.74 -7.34 -4.56
N ARG A 73 0.55 -7.41 -4.22
CA ARG A 73 1.51 -6.38 -4.64
C ARG A 73 1.68 -6.35 -6.15
N SER A 74 1.73 -7.51 -6.79
CA SER A 74 1.90 -7.59 -8.24
C SER A 74 0.79 -6.83 -8.97
N GLU A 75 -0.46 -7.01 -8.55
CA GLU A 75 -1.59 -6.32 -9.16
C GLU A 75 -1.56 -4.83 -8.85
N LEU A 76 -1.24 -4.45 -7.62
CA LEU A 76 -1.16 -3.05 -7.24
C LEU A 76 -0.08 -2.32 -8.05
N VAL A 77 1.08 -2.94 -8.22
CA VAL A 77 2.17 -2.36 -9.00
C VAL A 77 1.73 -2.14 -10.45
N ARG A 78 1.13 -3.17 -11.05
CA ARG A 78 0.73 -3.11 -12.45
C ARG A 78 -0.37 -2.09 -12.71
N THR A 79 -1.38 -2.03 -11.85
CA THR A 79 -2.59 -1.25 -12.14
C THR A 79 -2.58 0.15 -11.54
N VAL A 80 -1.82 0.39 -10.49
CA VAL A 80 -1.85 1.67 -9.77
C VAL A 80 -0.47 2.32 -9.71
N ILE A 81 0.53 1.61 -9.18
CA ILE A 81 1.81 2.24 -8.86
C ILE A 81 2.57 2.65 -10.12
N ARG A 82 2.80 1.72 -11.04
CA ARG A 82 3.54 2.04 -12.28
C ARG A 82 2.87 3.14 -13.10
N PRO A 83 1.54 3.08 -13.34
CA PRO A 83 0.89 4.17 -14.07
C PRO A 83 1.01 5.52 -13.37
N ALA A 84 0.88 5.55 -12.04
CA ALA A 84 1.00 6.79 -11.28
C ALA A 84 2.40 7.38 -11.41
N LEU A 85 3.43 6.56 -11.20
CA LEU A 85 4.80 7.03 -11.27
C LEU A 85 5.16 7.54 -12.67
N ALA A 86 4.65 6.86 -13.70
CA ALA A 86 4.92 7.25 -15.09
C ALA A 86 4.37 8.63 -15.42
N ARG A 87 3.25 9.02 -14.81
CA ARG A 87 2.67 10.35 -15.04
C ARG A 87 3.14 11.41 -14.05
N GLY A 88 4.16 11.10 -13.25
CA GLY A 88 4.73 12.06 -12.31
C GLY A 88 4.01 12.15 -10.98
N THR A 89 3.09 11.24 -10.70
CA THR A 89 2.35 11.21 -9.43
C THR A 89 3.13 10.39 -8.41
N TRP A 90 3.30 10.95 -7.21
CA TRP A 90 3.91 10.22 -6.10
C TRP A 90 2.91 9.22 -5.53
N VAL A 91 3.41 8.10 -5.06
CA VAL A 91 2.58 7.08 -4.42
C VAL A 91 3.03 6.91 -2.98
N ILE A 92 2.12 7.14 -2.05
CA ILE A 92 2.34 6.91 -0.63
C ILE A 92 1.60 5.64 -0.26
N CYS A 93 2.33 4.62 0.16
CA CYS A 93 1.76 3.31 0.45
C CYS A 93 1.80 3.04 1.95
N ASP A 94 0.65 2.73 2.52
CA ASP A 94 0.52 2.29 3.90
C ASP A 94 0.61 0.76 3.89
N ARG A 95 1.73 0.21 4.37
CA ARG A 95 1.95 -1.23 4.39
C ARG A 95 1.70 -1.80 5.76
N TYR A 96 0.75 -2.71 5.83
CA TYR A 96 0.51 -3.47 7.04
C TYR A 96 1.54 -4.59 7.16
N VAL A 97 2.28 -4.58 8.26
CA VAL A 97 3.22 -5.64 8.57
C VAL A 97 2.83 -6.21 9.92
N ASP A 98 2.52 -7.49 9.94
CA ASP A 98 2.20 -8.18 11.18
C ASP A 98 3.52 -8.51 11.88
N SER A 99 3.71 -7.89 13.02
CA SER A 99 4.96 -8.04 13.76
C SER A 99 4.87 -9.11 14.87
N SER A 100 3.82 -9.89 14.85
CA SER A 100 3.62 -10.95 15.85
C SER A 100 4.69 -12.03 15.81
#